data_fba7580c225d9edf3dc2622c47349814
#
_entry.id   fba7580c225d9edf3dc2622c47349814
#
_cell.length_a   1.000
_cell.length_b   1.000
_cell.length_c   1.000
_cell.angle_alpha   90.00
_cell.angle_beta   90.00
_cell.angle_gamma   90.00
#
_symmetry.space_group_name_H-M   'P 1'
#
loop_
_entity.id
_entity.type
_entity.pdbx_description
1 polymer ?
#
loop_
_entity_poly.entity_id
_entity_poly.type
_entity_poly.pdbx_seq_one_letter_code
_entity_poly.pdbx_strand_id
1 'polypeptide(L)'
;MALRHPPPSPDPLPPLPPITKAMMLACVAGFCLNLFVPLDRWLALWPLMSGHFMPWQVVSYAFLHGDTLHLFFNMLGLWMFGSELEQMWGSRRYWQFLLAAVLVAALSQLVITLLAGSNVPTVGASGALFGLLLAFGMLFPNRTIMPLFPPIPM
;
A
#
# COMPACT_ATOMS: atom_id res chain seq x y z
N MET A 1 -41.61 19.52 32.01
CA MET A 1 -40.92 19.94 30.75
C MET A 1 -39.57 19.27 30.76
N ALA A 2 -39.43 18.12 30.09
CA ALA A 2 -38.21 17.33 30.09
C ALA A 2 -37.24 17.94 29.06
N LEU A 3 -36.09 18.41 29.53
CA LEU A 3 -35.00 18.88 28.68
C LEU A 3 -34.47 17.67 27.89
N ARG A 4 -34.77 17.61 26.58
CA ARG A 4 -34.15 16.65 25.68
C ARG A 4 -32.68 17.05 25.50
N HIS A 5 -31.75 16.26 26.02
CA HIS A 5 -30.35 16.38 25.67
C HIS A 5 -30.23 16.16 24.17
N PRO A 6 -29.48 17.03 23.45
CA PRO A 6 -29.18 16.80 22.05
C PRO A 6 -28.40 15.48 21.93
N PRO A 7 -28.58 14.71 20.83
CA PRO A 7 -27.80 13.52 20.60
C PRO A 7 -26.31 13.86 20.60
N PRO A 8 -25.45 12.98 21.12
CA PRO A 8 -24.00 13.20 21.07
C PRO A 8 -23.58 13.44 19.61
N SER A 9 -22.70 14.41 19.41
CA SER A 9 -22.09 14.64 18.11
C SER A 9 -21.42 13.35 17.65
N PRO A 10 -21.49 12.99 16.33
CA PRO A 10 -20.78 11.84 15.83
C PRO A 10 -19.28 12.01 16.18
N ASP A 11 -18.72 10.97 16.82
CA ASP A 11 -17.29 10.98 17.14
C ASP A 11 -16.49 11.25 15.87
N PRO A 12 -15.49 12.14 15.94
CA PRO A 12 -14.63 12.38 14.79
C PRO A 12 -13.98 11.07 14.37
N LEU A 13 -13.91 10.82 13.06
CA LEU A 13 -13.22 9.65 12.53
C LEU A 13 -11.82 9.55 13.19
N PRO A 14 -11.42 8.34 13.64
CA PRO A 14 -10.13 8.19 14.29
C PRO A 14 -9.01 8.68 13.35
N PRO A 15 -8.02 9.41 13.87
CA PRO A 15 -6.94 9.92 13.04
C PRO A 15 -6.19 8.76 12.38
N LEU A 16 -5.72 8.98 11.14
CA LEU A 16 -4.89 8.00 10.44
C LEU A 16 -3.66 7.66 11.27
N PRO A 17 -3.37 6.36 11.48
CA PRO A 17 -2.19 5.93 12.20
C PRO A 17 -0.89 6.43 11.52
N PRO A 18 0.18 6.65 12.28
CA PRO A 18 1.34 7.40 11.79
C PRO A 18 2.09 6.72 10.66
N ILE A 19 2.27 5.40 10.68
CA ILE A 19 3.01 4.69 9.63
C ILE A 19 2.18 4.62 8.34
N THR A 20 0.89 4.27 8.45
CA THR A 20 -0.02 4.28 7.30
C THR A 20 -0.06 5.66 6.65
N LYS A 21 -0.20 6.72 7.44
CA LYS A 21 -0.17 8.11 6.96
C LYS A 21 1.15 8.44 6.25
N ALA A 22 2.28 8.08 6.86
CA ALA A 22 3.60 8.34 6.29
C ALA A 22 3.80 7.61 4.95
N MET A 23 3.39 6.33 4.87
CA MET A 23 3.43 5.54 3.62
C MET A 23 2.59 6.18 2.52
N MET A 24 1.34 6.56 2.83
CA MET A 24 0.46 7.21 1.86
C MET A 24 1.05 8.53 1.35
N LEU A 25 1.56 9.37 2.25
CA LEU A 25 2.19 10.64 1.87
C LEU A 25 3.45 10.42 1.02
N ALA A 26 4.28 9.44 1.35
CA ALA A 26 5.47 9.11 0.58
C ALA A 26 5.12 8.62 -0.84
N CYS A 27 4.07 7.78 -0.99
CA CYS A 27 3.59 7.33 -2.30
C CYS A 27 3.04 8.48 -3.15
N VAL A 28 2.22 9.36 -2.56
CA VAL A 28 1.70 10.55 -3.25
C VAL A 28 2.84 11.48 -3.66
N ALA A 29 3.78 11.74 -2.75
CA ALA A 29 4.96 12.57 -3.06
C ALA A 29 5.82 11.95 -4.16
N GLY A 30 6.09 10.64 -4.11
CA GLY A 30 6.82 9.92 -5.13
C GLY A 30 6.14 10.00 -6.51
N PHE A 31 4.82 9.83 -6.55
CA PHE A 31 4.03 9.99 -7.78
C PHE A 31 4.11 11.41 -8.34
N CYS A 32 3.88 12.42 -7.50
CA CYS A 32 3.95 13.82 -7.93
C CYS A 32 5.36 14.19 -8.42
N LEU A 33 6.40 13.78 -7.73
CA LEU A 33 7.77 14.05 -8.12
C LEU A 33 8.15 13.34 -9.43
N ASN A 34 7.66 12.11 -9.65
CA ASN A 34 7.91 11.35 -10.87
C ASN A 34 7.30 12.00 -12.12
N LEU A 35 6.32 12.92 -11.97
CA LEU A 35 5.79 13.72 -13.09
C LEU A 35 6.79 14.75 -13.62
N PHE A 36 7.73 15.20 -12.79
CA PHE A 36 8.70 16.25 -13.13
C PHE A 36 10.13 15.71 -13.33
N VAL A 37 10.44 14.62 -12.62
CA VAL A 37 11.78 14.00 -12.65
C VAL A 37 11.59 12.50 -12.88
N PRO A 38 12.28 11.86 -13.84
CA PRO A 38 12.13 10.43 -14.13
C PRO A 38 12.72 9.56 -13.01
N LEU A 39 12.04 9.53 -11.86
CA LEU A 39 12.46 8.77 -10.67
C LEU A 39 12.40 7.26 -10.89
N ASP A 40 11.53 6.78 -11.76
CA ASP A 40 11.40 5.38 -12.14
C ASP A 40 12.72 4.78 -12.65
N ARG A 41 13.55 5.57 -13.34
CA ARG A 41 14.88 5.14 -13.78
C ARG A 41 15.77 4.70 -12.61
N TRP A 42 15.66 5.36 -11.45
CA TRP A 42 16.54 5.16 -10.30
C TRP A 42 15.92 4.35 -9.18
N LEU A 43 14.59 4.46 -9.01
CA LEU A 43 13.87 3.96 -7.85
C LEU A 43 12.94 2.79 -8.15
N ALA A 44 12.54 2.57 -9.43
CA ALA A 44 11.76 1.39 -9.82
C ALA A 44 12.59 0.12 -9.65
N LEU A 45 11.94 -1.01 -9.38
CA LEU A 45 12.59 -2.30 -9.26
C LEU A 45 12.91 -2.84 -10.67
N TRP A 46 14.12 -2.65 -11.11
CA TRP A 46 14.60 -3.18 -12.38
C TRP A 46 15.00 -4.65 -12.25
N PRO A 47 14.72 -5.48 -13.26
CA PRO A 47 15.17 -6.87 -13.29
C PRO A 47 16.70 -6.98 -13.19
N LEU A 48 17.20 -8.07 -12.58
CA LEU A 48 18.64 -8.29 -12.37
C LEU A 48 19.46 -8.26 -13.66
N MET A 49 18.88 -8.76 -14.75
CA MET A 49 19.58 -8.83 -16.06
C MET A 49 19.42 -7.57 -16.90
N SER A 50 18.69 -6.56 -16.44
CA SER A 50 18.45 -5.31 -17.17
C SER A 50 19.68 -4.40 -17.29
N GLY A 51 20.69 -4.59 -16.44
CA GLY A 51 21.83 -3.67 -16.29
C GLY A 51 21.51 -2.37 -15.52
N HIS A 52 20.25 -2.22 -15.03
CA HIS A 52 19.78 -1.03 -14.29
C HIS A 52 19.40 -1.34 -12.84
N PHE A 53 19.55 -2.59 -12.41
CA PHE A 53 19.26 -2.98 -11.03
C PHE A 53 20.22 -2.32 -10.05
N MET A 54 19.65 -1.79 -8.97
CA MET A 54 20.37 -1.21 -7.83
C MET A 54 19.79 -1.73 -6.51
N PRO A 55 20.61 -2.02 -5.48
CA PRO A 55 20.13 -2.70 -4.25
C PRO A 55 18.99 -1.99 -3.52
N TRP A 56 18.94 -0.66 -3.52
CA TRP A 56 17.88 0.10 -2.84
C TRP A 56 16.51 -0.02 -3.51
N GLN A 57 16.49 -0.45 -4.78
CA GLN A 57 15.25 -0.62 -5.55
C GLN A 57 14.33 -1.68 -4.93
N VAL A 58 14.85 -2.62 -4.14
CA VAL A 58 14.04 -3.62 -3.41
C VAL A 58 13.11 -3.01 -2.35
N VAL A 59 13.30 -1.73 -2.03
CA VAL A 59 12.44 -0.96 -1.12
C VAL A 59 11.81 0.24 -1.84
N SER A 60 12.60 1.00 -2.60
CA SER A 60 12.17 2.29 -3.16
C SER A 60 11.04 2.14 -4.20
N TYR A 61 10.96 1.02 -4.90
CA TYR A 61 9.91 0.77 -5.90
C TYR A 61 8.49 0.88 -5.33
N ALA A 62 8.32 0.58 -4.03
CA ALA A 62 7.04 0.61 -3.36
C ALA A 62 6.44 2.02 -3.25
N PHE A 63 7.23 3.07 -3.40
CA PHE A 63 6.77 4.46 -3.32
C PHE A 63 6.42 5.06 -4.69
N LEU A 64 6.73 4.37 -5.79
CA LEU A 64 6.40 4.82 -7.13
C LEU A 64 5.10 4.21 -7.63
N HIS A 65 4.41 4.91 -8.51
CA HIS A 65 3.16 4.42 -9.13
C HIS A 65 3.13 4.81 -10.61
N GLY A 66 2.70 3.89 -11.46
CA GLY A 66 2.69 4.07 -12.91
C GLY A 66 1.58 4.99 -13.40
N ASP A 67 0.45 5.03 -12.69
CA ASP A 67 -0.70 5.85 -13.06
C ASP A 67 -1.56 6.22 -11.83
N THR A 68 -2.51 7.14 -12.06
CA THR A 68 -3.37 7.68 -11.00
C THR A 68 -4.32 6.64 -10.39
N LEU A 69 -4.87 5.71 -11.20
CA LEU A 69 -5.76 4.67 -10.69
C LEU A 69 -4.98 3.66 -9.84
N HIS A 70 -3.78 3.29 -10.27
CA HIS A 70 -2.88 2.44 -9.52
C HIS A 70 -2.55 3.07 -8.15
N LEU A 71 -2.18 4.35 -8.12
CA LEU A 71 -1.98 5.09 -6.87
C LEU A 71 -3.24 5.09 -6.01
N PHE A 72 -4.40 5.44 -6.60
CA PHE A 72 -5.66 5.54 -5.87
C PHE A 72 -6.03 4.24 -5.15
N PHE A 73 -5.99 3.10 -5.86
CA PHE A 73 -6.34 1.81 -5.27
C PHE A 73 -5.34 1.35 -4.20
N ASN A 74 -4.05 1.65 -4.37
CA ASN A 74 -3.06 1.38 -3.33
C ASN A 74 -3.32 2.24 -2.08
N MET A 75 -3.60 3.53 -2.25
CA MET A 75 -3.91 4.42 -1.12
C MET A 75 -5.20 4.00 -0.40
N LEU A 76 -6.22 3.62 -1.17
CA LEU A 76 -7.48 3.12 -0.61
C LEU A 76 -7.25 1.85 0.22
N GLY A 77 -6.49 0.90 -0.30
CA GLY A 77 -6.18 -0.34 0.42
C GLY A 77 -5.31 -0.11 1.66
N LEU A 78 -4.30 0.75 1.59
CA LEU A 78 -3.49 1.15 2.74
C LEU A 78 -4.35 1.83 3.81
N TRP A 79 -5.27 2.71 3.41
CA TRP A 79 -6.19 3.36 4.34
C TRP A 79 -7.12 2.36 5.02
N MET A 80 -7.78 1.50 4.25
CA MET A 80 -8.77 0.56 4.78
C MET A 80 -8.15 -0.53 5.66
N PHE A 81 -7.16 -1.24 5.13
CA PHE A 81 -6.57 -2.41 5.79
C PHE A 81 -5.36 -2.05 6.65
N GLY A 82 -4.53 -1.14 6.15
CA GLY A 82 -3.32 -0.72 6.84
C GLY A 82 -3.64 0.01 8.14
N SER A 83 -4.61 0.93 8.14
CA SER A 83 -4.98 1.67 9.35
C SER A 83 -5.49 0.76 10.46
N GLU A 84 -6.32 -0.23 10.13
CA GLU A 84 -6.86 -1.16 11.12
C GLU A 84 -5.76 -2.07 11.68
N LEU A 85 -4.92 -2.63 10.83
CA LEU A 85 -3.82 -3.49 11.25
C LEU A 85 -2.78 -2.72 12.08
N GLU A 86 -2.48 -1.47 11.74
CA GLU A 86 -1.58 -0.63 12.54
C GLU A 86 -2.15 -0.34 13.93
N GLN A 87 -3.45 -0.04 14.03
CA GLN A 87 -4.12 0.16 15.33
C GLN A 87 -4.09 -1.10 16.19
N MET A 88 -4.23 -2.28 15.60
CA MET A 88 -4.21 -3.56 16.31
C MET A 88 -2.81 -3.99 16.77
N TRP A 89 -1.82 -3.87 15.90
CA TRP A 89 -0.48 -4.39 16.15
C TRP A 89 0.47 -3.38 16.78
N GLY A 90 0.12 -2.10 16.70
CA GLY A 90 1.00 -0.97 17.00
C GLY A 90 1.99 -0.70 15.86
N SER A 91 2.42 0.54 15.75
CA SER A 91 3.22 1.04 14.62
C SER A 91 4.52 0.27 14.39
N ARG A 92 5.19 -0.22 15.45
CA ARG A 92 6.46 -0.94 15.33
C ARG A 92 6.28 -2.28 14.60
N ARG A 93 5.31 -3.11 15.01
CA ARG A 93 5.05 -4.42 14.37
C ARG A 93 4.51 -4.23 12.96
N TYR A 94 3.63 -3.27 12.78
CA TYR A 94 3.07 -2.93 11.48
C TYR A 94 4.15 -2.52 10.49
N TRP A 95 5.08 -1.64 10.87
CA TRP A 95 6.22 -1.25 10.04
C TRP A 95 7.10 -2.44 9.65
N GLN A 96 7.43 -3.30 10.62
CA GLN A 96 8.23 -4.51 10.36
C GLN A 96 7.53 -5.43 9.36
N PHE A 97 6.22 -5.60 9.50
CA PHE A 97 5.42 -6.40 8.57
C PHE A 97 5.40 -5.79 7.16
N LEU A 98 5.16 -4.49 7.05
CA LEU A 98 5.18 -3.77 5.76
C LEU A 98 6.53 -3.94 5.05
N LEU A 99 7.62 -3.72 5.78
CA LEU A 99 8.96 -3.86 5.23
C LEU A 99 9.21 -5.30 4.74
N ALA A 100 8.84 -6.29 5.55
CA ALA A 100 8.95 -7.69 5.15
C ALA A 100 8.12 -8.00 3.89
N ALA A 101 6.89 -7.51 3.81
CA ALA A 101 6.01 -7.71 2.65
C ALA A 101 6.60 -7.06 1.38
N VAL A 102 7.12 -5.83 1.49
CA VAL A 102 7.80 -5.14 0.38
C VAL A 102 9.01 -5.95 -0.11
N LEU A 103 9.86 -6.41 0.81
CA LEU A 103 11.06 -7.18 0.46
C LEU A 103 10.73 -8.54 -0.17
N VAL A 104 9.77 -9.27 0.39
CA VAL A 104 9.32 -10.56 -0.18
C VAL A 104 8.73 -10.35 -1.57
N ALA A 105 7.91 -9.33 -1.76
CA ALA A 105 7.35 -9.01 -3.07
C ALA A 105 8.44 -8.64 -4.08
N ALA A 106 9.43 -7.83 -3.68
CA ALA A 106 10.56 -7.49 -4.53
C ALA A 106 11.37 -8.72 -4.95
N LEU A 107 11.70 -9.60 -4.00
CA LEU A 107 12.43 -10.84 -4.27
C LEU A 107 11.64 -11.75 -5.22
N SER A 108 10.34 -11.92 -4.95
CA SER A 108 9.46 -12.72 -5.82
C SER A 108 9.42 -12.15 -7.25
N GLN A 109 9.33 -10.83 -7.38
CA GLN A 109 9.31 -10.16 -8.68
C GLN A 109 10.65 -10.30 -9.42
N LEU A 110 11.78 -10.20 -8.72
CA LEU A 110 13.10 -10.42 -9.33
C LEU A 110 13.25 -11.86 -9.85
N VAL A 111 12.76 -12.84 -9.09
CA VAL A 111 12.75 -14.25 -9.55
C VAL A 111 11.84 -14.43 -10.78
N ILE A 112 10.63 -13.88 -10.74
CA ILE A 112 9.67 -13.98 -11.84
C ILE A 112 10.24 -13.35 -13.12
N THR A 113 10.80 -12.14 -13.03
CA THR A 113 11.39 -11.44 -14.18
C THR A 113 12.60 -12.16 -14.73
N LEU A 114 13.42 -12.78 -13.86
CA LEU A 114 14.55 -13.60 -14.26
C LEU A 114 14.11 -14.84 -15.04
N LEU A 115 13.11 -15.56 -14.55
CA LEU A 115 12.57 -16.78 -15.20
C LEU A 115 11.83 -16.45 -16.51
N ALA A 116 11.13 -15.32 -16.56
CA ALA A 116 10.40 -14.86 -17.73
C ALA A 116 11.27 -14.16 -18.79
N GLY A 117 12.53 -13.86 -18.48
CA GLY A 117 13.41 -13.06 -19.35
C GLY A 117 12.90 -11.64 -19.57
N SER A 118 12.11 -11.09 -18.64
CA SER A 118 11.52 -9.76 -18.75
C SER A 118 12.51 -8.67 -18.32
N ASN A 119 12.52 -7.56 -19.06
CA ASN A 119 13.29 -6.36 -18.72
C ASN A 119 12.41 -5.18 -18.30
N VAL A 120 11.12 -5.44 -18.00
CA VAL A 120 10.18 -4.39 -17.56
C VAL A 120 10.31 -4.14 -16.05
N PRO A 121 10.54 -2.88 -15.63
CA PRO A 121 10.63 -2.55 -14.21
C PRO A 121 9.27 -2.61 -13.53
N THR A 122 9.30 -2.80 -12.22
CA THR A 122 8.09 -2.86 -11.36
C THR A 122 8.05 -1.67 -10.43
N VAL A 123 6.85 -1.14 -10.22
CA VAL A 123 6.55 -0.04 -9.29
C VAL A 123 5.27 -0.32 -8.52
N GLY A 124 5.13 0.24 -7.32
CA GLY A 124 3.89 0.25 -6.55
C GLY A 124 3.99 -0.39 -5.17
N ALA A 125 3.12 0.10 -4.27
CA ALA A 125 2.95 -0.44 -2.93
C ALA A 125 2.13 -1.75 -2.90
N SER A 126 1.70 -2.25 -4.06
CA SER A 126 0.81 -3.42 -4.18
C SER A 126 1.37 -4.67 -3.50
N GLY A 127 2.69 -4.89 -3.53
CA GLY A 127 3.30 -6.01 -2.82
C GLY A 127 3.05 -5.97 -1.31
N ALA A 128 3.23 -4.79 -0.69
CA ALA A 128 2.89 -4.58 0.72
C ALA A 128 1.38 -4.73 0.95
N LEU A 129 0.55 -4.20 0.04
CA LEU A 129 -0.90 -4.28 0.13
C LEU A 129 -1.41 -5.73 0.08
N PHE A 130 -0.88 -6.57 -0.80
CA PHE A 130 -1.23 -8.00 -0.83
C PHE A 130 -0.87 -8.69 0.49
N GLY A 131 0.27 -8.35 1.10
CA GLY A 131 0.62 -8.82 2.44
C GLY A 131 -0.41 -8.40 3.48
N LEU A 132 -0.85 -7.13 3.47
CA LEU A 132 -1.88 -6.61 4.37
C LEU A 132 -3.23 -7.31 4.17
N LEU A 133 -3.65 -7.51 2.91
CA LEU A 133 -4.88 -8.22 2.58
C LEU A 133 -4.87 -9.67 3.09
N LEU A 134 -3.75 -10.36 2.91
CA LEU A 134 -3.58 -11.72 3.43
C LEU A 134 -3.67 -11.74 4.96
N ALA A 135 -2.94 -10.87 5.64
CA ALA A 135 -2.97 -10.77 7.09
C ALA A 135 -4.38 -10.43 7.60
N PHE A 136 -5.05 -9.49 6.96
CA PHE A 136 -6.42 -9.11 7.29
C PHE A 136 -7.39 -10.27 7.11
N GLY A 137 -7.34 -10.99 6.00
CA GLY A 137 -8.18 -12.15 5.74
C GLY A 137 -7.94 -13.29 6.74
N MET A 138 -6.70 -13.50 7.18
CA MET A 138 -6.38 -14.49 8.21
C MET A 138 -6.89 -14.10 9.60
N LEU A 139 -6.87 -12.81 9.94
CA LEU A 139 -7.35 -12.30 11.23
C LEU A 139 -8.87 -12.20 11.30
N PHE A 140 -9.51 -11.93 10.18
CA PHE A 140 -10.95 -11.66 10.09
C PHE A 140 -11.65 -12.53 9.02
N PRO A 141 -11.58 -13.87 9.11
CA PRO A 141 -12.05 -14.76 8.05
C PRO A 141 -13.55 -14.65 7.77
N ASN A 142 -14.33 -14.20 8.74
CA ASN A 142 -15.80 -14.06 8.62
C ASN A 142 -16.27 -12.62 8.40
N ARG A 143 -15.34 -11.68 8.20
CA ARG A 143 -15.71 -10.28 8.03
C ARG A 143 -16.07 -10.00 6.57
N THR A 144 -17.31 -9.58 6.36
CA THR A 144 -17.76 -9.12 5.04
C THR A 144 -17.15 -7.74 4.78
N ILE A 145 -16.27 -7.65 3.78
CA ILE A 145 -15.77 -6.37 3.28
C ILE A 145 -16.85 -5.87 2.32
N MET A 146 -17.57 -4.80 2.71
CA MET A 146 -18.45 -4.13 1.76
C MET A 146 -17.55 -3.45 0.71
N PRO A 147 -17.63 -3.87 -0.58
CA PRO A 147 -16.95 -3.15 -1.64
C PRO A 147 -17.47 -1.71 -1.66
N LEU A 148 -16.58 -0.76 -1.88
CA LEU A 148 -16.91 0.67 -1.93
C LEU A 148 -17.90 1.03 -3.06
N PHE A 149 -18.15 0.10 -3.95
CA PHE A 149 -19.15 0.18 -5.01
C PHE A 149 -20.44 -0.50 -4.54
N PRO A 150 -21.59 0.17 -4.64
CA PRO A 150 -22.86 -0.49 -4.36
C PRO A 150 -23.01 -1.73 -5.25
N PRO A 151 -23.62 -2.83 -4.72
CA PRO A 151 -23.87 -3.99 -5.55
C PRO A 151 -24.74 -3.55 -6.72
N ILE A 152 -24.23 -3.75 -7.95
CA ILE A 152 -25.02 -3.53 -9.16
C ILE A 152 -26.08 -4.64 -9.14
N PRO A 153 -27.38 -4.33 -9.02
CA PRO A 153 -28.41 -5.33 -9.13
C PRO A 153 -28.36 -5.89 -10.58
N MET A 154 -28.05 -7.17 -10.70
CA MET A 154 -28.26 -7.91 -11.94
C MET A 154 -29.71 -8.33 -12.03
#